data_8781be17c0359c90dcd2148a28065759
#
_entry.id   8781be17c0359c90dcd2148a28065759
#
_cell.length_a   1.000
_cell.length_b   1.000
_cell.length_c   1.000
_cell.angle_alpha   90.00
_cell.angle_beta   90.00
_cell.angle_gamma   90.00
#
_symmetry.space_group_name_H-M   'P 1'
#
loop_
_entity.id
_entity.type
_entity.pdbx_description
1 polymer ?
#
loop_
_entity_poly.entity_id
_entity_poly.type
_entity_poly.pdbx_seq_one_letter_code
_entity_poly.pdbx_strand_id
1 'polypeptide(L)'
;VPGKKAWTWGQSDAGRMSQTALTDDASSYIEVQSGPLRTQTDYAVLGPGQQVAWQEWWYPVAGLGTGFEYATKDIAVERTDHDGKVEFRVATTAAHPGARFEVRRNASSLLANYVDLTPDAPAQFDLSLEAGCLVDVQVAAADGRLLAEYQSPLEIPDVQVPTELHTEWPEPKSADDMH
;
A
#
# COMPACT_ATOMS: atom_id res chain seq x y z
N VAL A 1 4.27 0.40 3.72
CA VAL A 1 5.00 1.50 4.37
C VAL A 1 4.37 1.75 5.73
N PRO A 2 5.11 1.64 6.84
CA PRO A 2 4.63 2.08 8.14
C PRO A 2 4.16 3.53 8.06
N GLY A 3 3.10 3.88 8.79
CA GLY A 3 2.60 5.25 8.82
C GLY A 3 1.65 5.66 7.69
N LYS A 4 1.38 4.79 6.72
CA LYS A 4 0.37 5.08 5.68
C LYS A 4 -1.04 5.03 6.28
N LYS A 5 -1.82 6.09 6.05
CA LYS A 5 -3.17 6.25 6.55
C LYS A 5 -4.08 6.76 5.43
N ALA A 6 -5.34 6.34 5.46
CA ALA A 6 -6.38 6.88 4.59
C ALA A 6 -7.57 7.27 5.45
N TRP A 7 -8.09 8.46 5.23
CA TRP A 7 -9.20 9.03 5.97
C TRP A 7 -10.37 9.28 5.04
N THR A 8 -11.55 8.92 5.50
CA THR A 8 -12.82 9.29 4.86
C THR A 8 -13.75 9.82 5.93
N TRP A 9 -14.53 10.84 5.62
CA TRP A 9 -15.41 11.48 6.59
C TRP A 9 -16.79 10.85 6.66
N GLY A 10 -17.16 10.04 5.66
CA GLY A 10 -18.44 9.35 5.59
C GLY A 10 -19.62 10.27 5.32
N GLN A 11 -20.83 9.73 5.45
CA GLN A 11 -22.10 10.40 5.13
C GLN A 11 -22.93 10.77 6.37
N SER A 12 -22.43 10.56 7.58
CA SER A 12 -23.08 11.00 8.82
C SER A 12 -23.10 12.53 8.92
N ASP A 13 -23.88 13.09 9.83
CA ASP A 13 -23.90 14.54 10.06
C ASP A 13 -22.51 15.07 10.45
N ALA A 14 -21.77 14.35 11.29
CA ALA A 14 -20.39 14.69 11.62
C ALA A 14 -19.47 14.67 10.40
N GLY A 15 -19.62 13.68 9.52
CA GLY A 15 -18.87 13.62 8.26
C GLY A 15 -19.19 14.79 7.33
N ARG A 16 -20.45 15.16 7.19
CA ARG A 16 -20.89 16.32 6.38
C ARG A 16 -20.37 17.64 6.96
N MET A 17 -20.42 17.80 8.29
CA MET A 17 -19.84 18.97 8.96
C MET A 17 -18.32 19.07 8.68
N SER A 18 -17.60 17.97 8.81
CA SER A 18 -16.17 17.92 8.52
C SER A 18 -15.88 18.27 7.06
N GLN A 19 -16.66 17.72 6.12
CA GLN A 19 -16.55 18.05 4.70
C GLN A 19 -16.74 19.55 4.46
N THR A 20 -17.79 20.16 5.03
CA THR A 20 -18.06 21.59 4.89
C THR A 20 -16.94 22.46 5.50
N ALA A 21 -16.36 22.01 6.63
CA ALA A 21 -15.27 22.74 7.30
C ALA A 21 -13.93 22.64 6.58
N LEU A 22 -13.69 21.55 5.85
CA LEU A 22 -12.40 21.21 5.26
C LEU A 22 -12.32 21.44 3.74
N THR A 23 -13.43 21.80 3.09
CA THR A 23 -13.48 22.09 1.65
C THR A 23 -14.14 23.45 1.38
N ASP A 24 -13.71 24.14 0.32
CA ASP A 24 -14.20 25.49 0.01
C ASP A 24 -15.63 25.51 -0.56
N ASP A 25 -16.05 24.45 -1.23
CA ASP A 25 -17.31 24.36 -1.97
C ASP A 25 -18.16 23.12 -1.58
N ALA A 26 -17.94 22.59 -0.39
CA ALA A 26 -18.55 21.35 0.11
C ALA A 26 -18.29 20.14 -0.79
N SER A 27 -17.20 20.15 -1.55
CA SER A 27 -16.77 19.01 -2.35
C SER A 27 -16.33 17.84 -1.46
N SER A 28 -16.54 16.62 -1.93
CA SER A 28 -16.07 15.44 -1.21
C SER A 28 -14.57 15.25 -1.43
N TYR A 29 -13.84 14.89 -0.37
CA TYR A 29 -12.44 14.54 -0.49
C TYR A 29 -12.08 13.35 0.41
N ILE A 30 -10.98 12.73 0.10
CA ILE A 30 -10.30 11.74 0.93
C ILE A 30 -8.90 12.25 1.24
N GLU A 31 -8.39 11.88 2.38
CA GLU A 31 -7.03 12.24 2.80
C GLU A 31 -6.18 10.99 2.89
N VAL A 32 -5.04 10.99 2.20
CA VAL A 32 -4.05 9.92 2.25
C VAL A 32 -2.77 10.52 2.82
N GLN A 33 -2.29 9.94 3.91
CA GLN A 33 -1.10 10.40 4.62
C GLN A 33 -0.04 9.31 4.66
N SER A 34 1.21 9.71 4.77
CA SER A 34 2.34 8.85 5.03
C SER A 34 3.32 9.53 5.98
N GLY A 35 4.29 8.79 6.49
CA GLY A 35 5.30 9.32 7.41
C GLY A 35 6.18 8.23 7.99
N PRO A 36 7.23 8.61 8.74
CA PRO A 36 8.20 7.65 9.28
C PRO A 36 7.68 6.86 10.49
N LEU A 37 6.57 7.29 11.12
CA LEU A 37 6.01 6.65 12.29
C LEU A 37 4.80 5.79 11.92
N ARG A 38 4.50 4.79 12.73
CA ARG A 38 3.46 3.79 12.44
C ARG A 38 2.05 4.38 12.48
N THR A 39 1.78 5.20 13.50
CA THR A 39 0.45 5.78 13.71
C THR A 39 0.53 7.30 13.77
N GLN A 40 -0.62 7.95 13.72
CA GLN A 40 -0.69 9.40 13.86
C GLN A 40 -0.40 9.86 15.30
N THR A 41 -0.61 8.99 16.27
CA THR A 41 -0.38 9.28 17.69
C THR A 41 1.04 8.96 18.15
N ASP A 42 1.81 8.24 17.32
CA ASP A 42 3.21 7.98 17.63
C ASP A 42 4.02 9.26 17.47
N TYR A 43 4.99 9.43 18.35
CA TYR A 43 5.96 10.51 18.27
C TYR A 43 7.38 10.00 18.50
N ALA A 44 8.34 10.74 18.01
CA ALA A 44 9.75 10.49 18.23
C ALA A 44 10.48 11.80 18.50
N VAL A 45 11.49 11.75 19.35
CA VAL A 45 12.32 12.91 19.67
C VAL A 45 13.58 12.87 18.83
N LEU A 46 13.86 13.96 18.11
CA LEU A 46 15.16 14.18 17.47
C LEU A 46 16.07 14.90 18.46
N GLY A 47 17.11 14.21 18.91
CA GLY A 47 18.14 14.82 19.72
C GLY A 47 19.07 15.73 18.91
N PRO A 48 19.91 16.55 19.56
CA PRO A 48 20.89 17.40 18.87
C PRO A 48 21.77 16.62 17.91
N GLY A 49 21.88 17.05 16.66
CA GLY A 49 22.68 16.40 15.62
C GLY A 49 22.07 15.13 15.02
N GLN A 50 20.91 14.70 15.46
CA GLN A 50 20.20 13.57 14.84
C GLN A 50 19.40 14.02 13.62
N GLN A 51 19.29 13.12 12.65
CA GLN A 51 18.51 13.33 11.44
C GLN A 51 17.65 12.09 11.17
N VAL A 52 16.43 12.30 10.71
CA VAL A 52 15.58 11.28 10.11
C VAL A 52 15.37 11.63 8.63
N ALA A 53 15.47 10.63 7.78
CA ALA A 53 15.18 10.78 6.36
C ALA A 53 14.41 9.54 5.89
N TRP A 54 13.42 9.77 5.03
CA TRP A 54 12.67 8.70 4.37
C TRP A 54 12.34 9.14 2.95
N GLN A 55 11.90 8.18 2.13
CA GLN A 55 11.54 8.42 0.75
C GLN A 55 10.19 7.78 0.46
N GLU A 56 9.33 8.47 -0.28
CA GLU A 56 8.00 8.04 -0.68
C GLU A 56 7.83 8.18 -2.18
N TRP A 57 6.98 7.34 -2.75
CA TRP A 57 6.56 7.42 -4.14
C TRP A 57 5.05 7.41 -4.19
N TRP A 58 4.50 8.38 -4.90
CA TRP A 58 3.07 8.54 -5.10
C TRP A 58 2.76 8.35 -6.57
N TYR A 59 1.99 7.36 -6.90
CA TYR A 59 1.59 7.09 -8.27
C TYR A 59 0.19 6.47 -8.32
N PRO A 60 -0.61 6.73 -9.39
CA PRO A 60 -1.89 6.09 -9.57
C PRO A 60 -1.70 4.61 -9.93
N VAL A 61 -2.61 3.77 -9.48
CA VAL A 61 -2.68 2.37 -9.86
C VAL A 61 -4.02 2.16 -10.55
N ALA A 62 -4.00 1.73 -11.81
CA ALA A 62 -5.18 1.46 -12.60
C ALA A 62 -5.20 0.01 -13.11
N GLY A 63 -6.43 -0.54 -13.31
CA GLY A 63 -6.61 -1.87 -13.87
C GLY A 63 -6.32 -3.04 -12.93
N LEU A 64 -5.94 -2.78 -11.68
CA LEU A 64 -5.97 -3.77 -10.62
C LEU A 64 -7.40 -3.79 -10.03
N GLY A 65 -7.94 -4.97 -9.73
CA GLY A 65 -9.35 -5.15 -9.37
C GLY A 65 -9.72 -4.49 -8.05
N THR A 66 -9.28 -5.05 -6.94
CA THR A 66 -9.60 -4.58 -5.59
C THR A 66 -8.46 -3.80 -4.92
N GLY A 67 -7.33 -3.71 -5.57
CA GLY A 67 -6.13 -3.05 -5.05
C GLY A 67 -4.87 -3.84 -5.39
N PHE A 68 -3.87 -3.76 -4.53
CA PHE A 68 -2.62 -4.49 -4.70
C PHE A 68 -2.19 -5.13 -3.39
N GLU A 69 -1.56 -6.29 -3.51
CA GLU A 69 -0.96 -7.01 -2.40
C GLU A 69 0.41 -6.43 -2.05
N TYR A 70 1.21 -6.15 -3.07
CA TYR A 70 2.59 -5.67 -2.93
C TYR A 70 2.90 -4.55 -3.91
N ALA A 71 3.67 -3.56 -3.47
CA ALA A 71 4.07 -2.45 -4.33
C ALA A 71 5.50 -1.98 -4.04
N THR A 72 6.17 -1.56 -5.09
CA THR A 72 7.46 -0.85 -5.06
C THR A 72 7.31 0.49 -5.77
N LYS A 73 8.41 1.23 -5.94
CA LYS A 73 8.40 2.45 -6.78
C LYS A 73 8.15 2.16 -8.27
N ASP A 74 8.41 0.93 -8.71
CA ASP A 74 8.37 0.54 -10.12
C ASP A 74 7.07 -0.17 -10.50
N ILE A 75 6.51 -0.98 -9.61
CA ILE A 75 5.34 -1.82 -9.91
C ILE A 75 4.40 -1.97 -8.70
N ALA A 76 3.15 -2.33 -9.00
CA ALA A 76 2.18 -2.86 -8.03
C ALA A 76 1.67 -4.22 -8.51
N VAL A 77 1.56 -5.18 -7.61
CA VAL A 77 1.12 -6.54 -7.90
C VAL A 77 -0.13 -6.85 -7.10
N GLU A 78 -1.18 -7.26 -7.79
CA GLU A 78 -2.41 -7.82 -7.21
C GLU A 78 -2.37 -9.34 -7.35
N ARG A 79 -2.83 -10.03 -6.32
CA ARG A 79 -3.17 -11.45 -6.36
C ARG A 79 -4.65 -11.62 -6.11
N THR A 80 -5.32 -12.43 -6.94
CA THR A 80 -6.70 -12.83 -6.75
C THR A 80 -6.79 -14.35 -6.76
N ASP A 81 -7.31 -14.92 -5.69
CA ASP A 81 -7.50 -16.34 -5.56
C ASP A 81 -8.91 -16.74 -6.04
N HIS A 82 -8.97 -17.72 -6.91
CA HIS A 82 -10.18 -18.38 -7.38
C HIS A 82 -10.13 -19.86 -7.02
N ASP A 83 -11.22 -20.59 -7.25
CA ASP A 83 -11.24 -22.04 -7.03
C ASP A 83 -10.26 -22.75 -8.01
N GLY A 84 -9.19 -23.31 -7.45
CA GLY A 84 -8.15 -24.02 -8.20
C GLY A 84 -7.26 -23.14 -9.11
N LYS A 85 -7.36 -21.81 -9.00
CA LYS A 85 -6.61 -20.86 -9.84
C LYS A 85 -6.21 -19.61 -9.06
N VAL A 86 -5.02 -19.13 -9.31
CA VAL A 86 -4.54 -17.84 -8.83
C VAL A 86 -4.24 -16.94 -10.02
N GLU A 87 -4.74 -15.73 -9.98
CA GLU A 87 -4.46 -14.68 -10.96
C GLU A 87 -3.54 -13.64 -10.32
N PHE A 88 -2.48 -13.28 -11.06
CA PHE A 88 -1.64 -12.14 -10.73
C PHE A 88 -1.82 -11.05 -11.79
N ARG A 89 -1.98 -9.81 -11.34
CA ARG A 89 -1.94 -8.63 -12.21
C ARG A 89 -0.79 -7.73 -11.79
N VAL A 90 -0.04 -7.24 -12.76
CA VAL A 90 1.11 -6.38 -12.54
C VAL A 90 0.89 -5.06 -13.26
N ALA A 91 0.71 -3.99 -12.49
CA ALA A 91 0.72 -2.61 -12.99
C ALA A 91 2.13 -2.02 -12.81
N THR A 92 2.54 -1.14 -13.70
CA THR A 92 3.89 -0.54 -13.67
C THR A 92 3.85 0.98 -13.81
N THR A 93 4.86 1.66 -13.26
CA THR A 93 5.01 3.12 -13.35
C THR A 93 5.80 3.56 -14.59
N ALA A 94 6.50 2.64 -15.25
CA ALA A 94 7.28 2.90 -16.45
C ALA A 94 7.27 1.67 -17.38
N ALA A 95 7.65 1.85 -18.63
CA ALA A 95 7.79 0.72 -19.57
C ALA A 95 9.01 -0.15 -19.18
N HIS A 96 8.78 -1.47 -19.14
CA HIS A 96 9.83 -2.48 -18.91
C HIS A 96 9.69 -3.57 -19.98
N PRO A 97 10.24 -3.34 -21.19
CA PRO A 97 10.20 -4.33 -22.25
C PRO A 97 11.02 -5.57 -21.87
N GLY A 98 10.48 -6.75 -22.22
CA GLY A 98 11.11 -8.03 -21.91
C GLY A 98 11.27 -8.33 -20.42
N ALA A 99 10.44 -7.74 -19.57
CA ALA A 99 10.42 -8.05 -18.15
C ALA A 99 10.07 -9.52 -17.91
N ARG A 100 10.65 -10.12 -16.89
CA ARG A 100 10.37 -11.50 -16.48
C ARG A 100 9.48 -11.50 -15.24
N PHE A 101 8.33 -12.14 -15.34
CA PHE A 101 7.48 -12.49 -14.20
C PHE A 101 7.67 -13.95 -13.86
N GLU A 102 7.98 -14.26 -12.60
CA GLU A 102 8.20 -15.62 -12.15
C GLU A 102 7.48 -15.89 -10.83
N VAL A 103 6.84 -17.07 -10.74
CA VAL A 103 6.27 -17.61 -9.52
C VAL A 103 6.97 -18.92 -9.19
N ARG A 104 7.46 -19.05 -7.96
CA ARG A 104 8.16 -20.25 -7.47
C ARG A 104 7.49 -20.82 -6.23
N ARG A 105 7.66 -22.11 -6.03
CA ARG A 105 7.30 -22.80 -4.80
C ARG A 105 8.40 -23.79 -4.45
N ASN A 106 8.94 -23.72 -3.23
CA ASN A 106 10.03 -24.60 -2.79
C ASN A 106 11.19 -24.64 -3.79
N ALA A 107 11.64 -23.48 -4.26
CA ALA A 107 12.69 -23.27 -5.27
C ALA A 107 12.36 -23.81 -6.68
N SER A 108 11.20 -24.43 -6.91
CA SER A 108 10.75 -24.88 -8.23
C SER A 108 9.94 -23.78 -8.90
N SER A 109 10.25 -23.47 -10.17
CA SER A 109 9.48 -22.51 -10.97
C SER A 109 8.14 -23.15 -11.38
N LEU A 110 7.04 -22.50 -11.01
CA LEU A 110 5.68 -22.87 -11.39
C LEU A 110 5.24 -22.12 -12.66
N LEU A 111 5.70 -20.88 -12.80
CA LEU A 111 5.43 -20.02 -13.94
C LEU A 111 6.65 -19.13 -14.18
N ALA A 112 7.05 -18.98 -15.42
CA ALA A 112 8.05 -18.00 -15.85
C ALA A 112 7.69 -17.47 -17.22
N ASN A 113 7.32 -16.20 -17.28
CA ASN A 113 6.93 -15.53 -18.52
C ASN A 113 7.77 -14.27 -18.75
N TYR A 114 8.08 -14.01 -20.01
CA TYR A 114 8.63 -12.73 -20.46
C TYR A 114 7.52 -11.90 -21.07
N VAL A 115 7.44 -10.64 -20.70
CA VAL A 115 6.36 -9.72 -21.10
C VAL A 115 6.85 -8.29 -21.18
N ASP A 116 6.28 -7.53 -22.08
CA ASP A 116 6.47 -6.09 -22.12
C ASP A 116 5.48 -5.45 -21.14
N LEU A 117 5.98 -4.94 -20.00
CA LEU A 117 5.17 -4.21 -19.05
C LEU A 117 5.06 -2.75 -19.51
N THR A 118 3.83 -2.23 -19.52
CA THR A 118 3.54 -0.84 -19.87
C THR A 118 2.59 -0.20 -18.86
N PRO A 119 2.67 1.12 -18.62
CA PRO A 119 1.76 1.78 -17.69
C PRO A 119 0.29 1.81 -18.14
N ASP A 120 0.03 1.55 -19.42
CA ASP A 120 -1.30 1.70 -20.01
C ASP A 120 -2.27 0.59 -19.61
N ALA A 121 -1.75 -0.60 -19.33
CA ALA A 121 -2.55 -1.75 -18.91
C ALA A 121 -1.74 -2.71 -18.05
N PRO A 122 -2.34 -3.31 -17.01
CA PRO A 122 -1.69 -4.37 -16.24
C PRO A 122 -1.44 -5.61 -17.08
N ALA A 123 -0.29 -6.24 -16.86
CA ALA A 123 -0.06 -7.60 -17.37
C ALA A 123 -0.77 -8.59 -16.44
N GLN A 124 -1.36 -9.64 -17.03
CA GLN A 124 -2.12 -10.67 -16.30
C GLN A 124 -1.45 -12.03 -16.49
N PHE A 125 -1.38 -12.78 -15.39
CA PHE A 125 -0.80 -14.11 -15.33
C PHE A 125 -1.70 -15.05 -14.54
N ASP A 126 -2.03 -16.18 -15.15
CA ASP A 126 -2.88 -17.20 -14.55
C ASP A 126 -2.05 -18.43 -14.19
N LEU A 127 -2.29 -18.97 -13.03
CA LEU A 127 -1.61 -20.14 -12.50
C LEU A 127 -2.59 -21.09 -11.86
N SER A 128 -2.54 -22.39 -12.25
CA SER A 128 -3.30 -23.44 -11.55
C SER A 128 -2.66 -23.70 -10.19
N LEU A 129 -3.29 -23.21 -9.14
CA LEU A 129 -2.81 -23.26 -7.78
C LEU A 129 -4.00 -23.15 -6.82
N GLU A 130 -3.94 -23.85 -5.69
CA GLU A 130 -4.95 -23.74 -4.64
C GLU A 130 -4.89 -22.35 -3.99
N ALA A 131 -6.07 -21.84 -3.63
CA ALA A 131 -6.20 -20.55 -2.94
C ALA A 131 -5.39 -20.52 -1.64
N GLY A 132 -4.76 -19.39 -1.36
CA GLY A 132 -3.95 -19.19 -0.16
C GLY A 132 -2.59 -19.93 -0.17
N CYS A 133 -2.27 -20.65 -1.24
CA CYS A 133 -0.99 -21.35 -1.35
C CYS A 133 0.18 -20.34 -1.38
N LEU A 134 1.15 -20.57 -0.50
CA LEU A 134 2.33 -19.70 -0.37
C LEU A 134 3.31 -19.93 -1.54
N VAL A 135 3.70 -18.86 -2.19
CA VAL A 135 4.63 -18.84 -3.33
C VAL A 135 5.58 -17.65 -3.25
N ASP A 136 6.74 -17.76 -3.87
CA ASP A 136 7.65 -16.64 -4.06
C ASP A 136 7.36 -16.00 -5.42
N VAL A 137 7.14 -14.69 -5.43
CA VAL A 137 6.88 -13.90 -6.64
C VAL A 137 8.08 -13.02 -6.91
N GLN A 138 8.55 -13.05 -8.15
CA GLN A 138 9.65 -12.21 -8.60
C GLN A 138 9.29 -11.54 -9.93
N VAL A 139 9.53 -10.23 -10.01
CA VAL A 139 9.45 -9.47 -11.24
C VAL A 139 10.80 -8.80 -11.47
N ALA A 140 11.40 -9.02 -12.64
CA ALA A 140 12.68 -8.45 -13.01
C ALA A 140 12.61 -7.77 -14.38
N ALA A 141 13.32 -6.67 -14.53
CA ALA A 141 13.54 -6.06 -15.84
C ALA A 141 14.46 -6.95 -16.72
N ALA A 142 14.50 -6.68 -18.02
CA ALA A 142 15.31 -7.46 -18.96
C ALA A 142 16.82 -7.47 -18.65
N ASP A 143 17.31 -6.45 -17.96
CA ASP A 143 18.70 -6.35 -17.49
C ASP A 143 18.97 -7.12 -16.18
N GLY A 144 17.96 -7.81 -15.63
CA GLY A 144 18.03 -8.56 -14.38
C GLY A 144 17.80 -7.73 -13.12
N ARG A 145 17.57 -6.43 -13.20
CA ARG A 145 17.22 -5.60 -12.06
C ARG A 145 15.87 -6.00 -11.50
N LEU A 146 15.81 -6.29 -10.21
CA LEU A 146 14.57 -6.62 -9.53
C LEU A 146 13.64 -5.40 -9.46
N LEU A 147 12.40 -5.58 -9.90
CA LEU A 147 11.29 -4.64 -9.76
C LEU A 147 10.47 -4.96 -8.52
N ALA A 148 10.26 -6.25 -8.24
CA ALA A 148 9.68 -6.77 -6.99
C ALA A 148 10.19 -8.17 -6.69
N GLU A 149 10.26 -8.49 -5.39
CA GLU A 149 10.47 -9.84 -4.88
C GLU A 149 9.78 -9.95 -3.52
N TYR A 150 8.88 -10.90 -3.36
CA TYR A 150 8.13 -11.09 -2.12
C TYR A 150 7.47 -12.47 -2.08
N GLN A 151 7.01 -12.83 -0.88
CA GLN A 151 6.23 -14.05 -0.67
C GLN A 151 4.74 -13.73 -0.69
N SER A 152 3.94 -14.46 -1.48
CA SER A 152 2.51 -14.28 -1.70
C SER A 152 1.73 -15.54 -1.27
N PRO A 153 0.58 -15.43 -0.56
CA PRO A 153 -0.01 -14.18 -0.12
C PRO A 153 0.85 -13.48 0.94
N LEU A 154 0.85 -12.16 0.88
CA LEU A 154 1.60 -11.35 1.85
C LEU A 154 0.96 -11.48 3.22
N GLU A 155 1.73 -11.89 4.21
CA GLU A 155 1.26 -11.90 5.59
C GLU A 155 1.02 -10.46 6.05
N ILE A 156 -0.24 -10.13 6.32
CA ILE A 156 -0.62 -8.85 6.91
C ILE A 156 -0.47 -8.99 8.41
N PRO A 157 0.50 -8.31 9.06
CA PRO A 157 0.64 -8.40 10.49
C PRO A 157 -0.62 -7.88 11.16
N ASP A 158 -1.12 -8.63 12.14
CA ASP A 158 -2.23 -8.19 12.99
C ASP A 158 -1.79 -6.94 13.77
N VAL A 159 -2.24 -5.79 13.30
CA VAL A 159 -2.01 -4.53 13.99
C VAL A 159 -3.04 -4.44 15.10
N GLN A 160 -2.65 -4.78 16.32
CA GLN A 160 -3.49 -4.51 17.48
C GLN A 160 -3.77 -3.00 17.52
N VAL A 161 -5.04 -2.65 17.34
CA VAL A 161 -5.50 -1.29 17.59
C VAL A 161 -5.13 -0.97 19.04
N PRO A 162 -4.42 0.13 19.33
CA PRO A 162 -4.12 0.51 20.70
C PRO A 162 -5.44 0.57 21.48
N THR A 163 -5.54 -0.20 22.52
CA THR A 163 -6.65 -0.11 23.48
C THR A 163 -6.75 1.35 23.86
N GLU A 164 -7.90 1.95 23.67
CA GLU A 164 -8.25 3.34 23.85
C GLU A 164 -7.23 4.16 24.67
N LEU A 165 -6.54 5.07 23.99
CA LEU A 165 -5.86 6.14 24.67
C LEU A 165 -6.95 7.00 25.35
N HIS A 166 -7.29 6.69 26.58
CA HIS A 166 -7.95 7.64 27.45
C HIS A 166 -6.98 8.80 27.70
N THR A 167 -6.87 9.68 26.75
CA THR A 167 -6.35 11.01 26.98
C THR A 167 -7.43 11.75 27.74
N GLU A 168 -7.34 11.71 29.08
CA GLU A 168 -7.99 12.74 29.86
C GLU A 168 -7.28 14.05 29.48
N TRP A 169 -7.85 14.79 28.57
CA TRP A 169 -7.43 16.15 28.33
C TRP A 169 -7.69 16.91 29.64
N PRO A 170 -6.68 17.47 30.27
CA PRO A 170 -6.94 18.29 31.43
C PRO A 170 -7.90 19.41 31.03
N GLU A 171 -8.96 19.62 31.81
CA GLU A 171 -9.86 20.73 31.57
C GLU A 171 -9.06 22.03 31.47
N PRO A 172 -9.25 22.84 30.41
CA PRO A 172 -8.50 24.07 30.25
C PRO A 172 -8.81 24.99 31.43
N LYS A 173 -7.78 25.41 32.14
CA LYS A 173 -7.88 26.29 33.31
C LYS A 173 -7.80 27.77 32.94
N SER A 174 -7.38 28.07 31.72
CA SER A 174 -7.25 29.43 31.19
C SER A 174 -7.52 29.49 29.72
N ALA A 175 -7.70 30.68 29.15
CA ALA A 175 -7.84 30.86 27.72
C ALA A 175 -6.58 30.46 26.93
N ASP A 176 -5.42 30.48 27.58
CA ASP A 176 -4.14 30.10 26.96
C ASP A 176 -3.99 28.57 26.83
N ASP A 177 -4.75 27.80 27.60
CA ASP A 177 -4.76 26.32 27.53
C ASP A 177 -5.65 25.79 26.37
N MET A 178 -6.33 26.68 25.64
CA MET A 178 -7.24 26.32 24.55
C MET A 178 -6.61 26.44 23.15
N HIS A 179 -5.29 26.68 23.05
CA HIS A 179 -4.57 26.80 21.78
C HIS A 179 -3.58 25.69 21.55
#